data_5da3f046caee8793c3ec895087e7a0c0
#
_entry.id   5da3f046caee8793c3ec895087e7a0c0
#
_cell.length_a   1.000
_cell.length_b   1.000
_cell.length_c   1.000
_cell.angle_alpha   90.00
_cell.angle_beta   90.00
_cell.angle_gamma   90.00
#
_symmetry.space_group_name_H-M   'P 1'
#
loop_
_entity.id
_entity.type
_entity.pdbx_description
1 polymer ?
#
loop_
_entity_poly.entity_id
_entity_poly.type
_entity_poly.pdbx_seq_one_letter_code
_entity_poly.pdbx_strand_id
1 'polypeptide(L)'
;GKGVFKYNPERHIWKSYTNTQGGLASNYANCTIIDKNGQIWLGTMNGLQRYNLGKDCFEVIELTIPNQNICGIVEDRHILWLTTGKGLVRYAPDEPTQIFMKNDGLQSDQFLLNSIMKAKDGKIYMGTANGFNAFHPHQIKTNQTISPVVITDIELFNKRLQVGDERLPQAINQSN
;
A
#
# COMPACT_ATOMS: atom_id res chain seq x y z
N GLY A 1 -2.93 -1.43 21.59
CA GLY A 1 -3.82 -2.42 20.95
C GLY A 1 -3.78 -3.75 21.66
N LYS A 2 -4.88 -4.48 21.60
CA LYS A 2 -4.99 -5.82 22.23
C LYS A 2 -4.98 -6.94 21.17
N GLY A 3 -4.69 -6.62 19.92
CA GLY A 3 -4.76 -7.57 18.81
C GLY A 3 -6.17 -7.77 18.28
N VAL A 4 -6.41 -8.95 17.69
CA VAL A 4 -7.68 -9.36 17.07
C VAL A 4 -8.25 -10.55 17.82
N PHE A 5 -9.56 -10.61 17.96
CA PHE A 5 -10.26 -11.72 18.61
C PHE A 5 -11.23 -12.37 17.61
N LYS A 6 -11.21 -13.69 17.57
CA LYS A 6 -12.16 -14.53 16.83
C LYS A 6 -13.08 -15.21 17.83
N TYR A 7 -14.38 -15.14 17.60
CA TYR A 7 -15.39 -15.80 18.40
C TYR A 7 -16.09 -16.90 17.59
N ASN A 8 -16.18 -18.09 18.17
CA ASN A 8 -17.00 -19.17 17.65
C ASN A 8 -18.31 -19.23 18.46
N PRO A 9 -19.46 -18.88 17.87
CA PRO A 9 -20.73 -18.83 18.59
C PRO A 9 -21.28 -20.21 18.98
N GLU A 10 -20.96 -21.26 18.20
CA GLU A 10 -21.47 -22.62 18.48
C GLU A 10 -20.79 -23.24 19.68
N ARG A 11 -19.48 -22.97 19.86
CA ARG A 11 -18.65 -23.52 20.93
C ARG A 11 -18.41 -22.56 22.09
N HIS A 12 -18.86 -21.30 21.96
CA HIS A 12 -18.60 -20.24 22.93
C HIS A 12 -17.10 -20.02 23.23
N ILE A 13 -16.23 -20.21 22.22
CA ILE A 13 -14.78 -20.11 22.38
C ILE A 13 -14.27 -18.83 21.72
N TRP A 14 -13.42 -18.12 22.46
CA TRP A 14 -12.64 -17.00 21.98
C TRP A 14 -11.21 -17.42 21.67
N LYS A 15 -10.67 -16.94 20.55
CA LYS A 15 -9.24 -17.03 20.24
C LYS A 15 -8.70 -15.63 20.00
N SER A 16 -7.54 -15.33 20.60
CA SER A 16 -6.83 -14.07 20.37
C SER A 16 -5.66 -14.26 19.42
N TYR A 17 -5.40 -13.24 18.63
CA TYR A 17 -4.24 -13.11 17.75
C TYR A 17 -3.50 -11.85 18.15
N THR A 18 -2.20 -11.96 18.35
CA THR A 18 -1.31 -10.87 18.74
C THR A 18 -0.02 -10.91 17.93
N ASN A 19 0.82 -9.91 18.07
CA ASN A 19 2.15 -9.90 17.47
C ASN A 19 3.13 -10.91 18.06
N THR A 20 2.79 -11.49 19.21
CA THR A 20 3.56 -12.58 19.83
C THR A 20 2.92 -13.95 19.60
N GLN A 21 1.64 -13.98 19.26
CA GLN A 21 0.89 -15.21 19.04
C GLN A 21 -0.16 -15.01 17.94
N GLY A 22 -0.17 -15.88 16.94
CA GLY A 22 -1.16 -15.83 15.85
C GLY A 22 -0.78 -14.96 14.67
N GLY A 23 0.47 -14.46 14.62
CA GLY A 23 1.08 -13.88 13.42
C GLY A 23 0.73 -12.44 13.09
N LEU A 24 0.21 -11.63 14.04
CA LEU A 24 -0.03 -10.22 13.76
C LEU A 24 1.28 -9.45 13.59
N ALA A 25 1.35 -8.60 12.58
CA ALA A 25 2.44 -7.63 12.41
C ALA A 25 2.39 -6.52 13.47
N SER A 26 1.20 -6.21 13.99
CA SER A 26 0.98 -5.24 15.05
C SER A 26 -0.30 -5.56 15.83
N ASN A 27 -0.30 -5.31 17.13
CA ASN A 27 -1.50 -5.39 17.97
C ASN A 27 -2.48 -4.23 17.73
N TYR A 28 -2.11 -3.25 16.90
CA TYR A 28 -2.99 -2.17 16.46
C TYR A 28 -3.59 -2.53 15.10
N ALA A 29 -4.73 -3.22 15.14
CA ALA A 29 -5.56 -3.51 13.99
C ALA A 29 -6.45 -2.30 13.70
N ASN A 30 -6.33 -1.74 12.50
CA ASN A 30 -7.02 -0.51 12.11
C ASN A 30 -8.32 -0.80 11.34
N CYS A 31 -8.29 -1.77 10.43
CA CYS A 31 -9.41 -2.09 9.55
C CYS A 31 -9.39 -3.56 9.15
N THR A 32 -10.55 -4.08 8.79
CA THR A 32 -10.68 -5.44 8.24
C THR A 32 -11.78 -5.46 7.19
N ILE A 33 -11.59 -6.27 6.17
CA ILE A 33 -12.63 -6.60 5.19
C ILE A 33 -12.64 -8.10 4.92
N ILE A 34 -13.76 -8.56 4.38
CA ILE A 34 -13.89 -9.86 3.73
C ILE A 34 -14.09 -9.57 2.24
N ASP A 35 -13.20 -10.09 1.41
CA ASP A 35 -13.32 -9.94 -0.03
C ASP A 35 -14.39 -10.87 -0.61
N LYS A 36 -14.69 -10.73 -1.90
CA LYS A 36 -15.71 -11.53 -2.58
C LYS A 36 -15.43 -13.04 -2.61
N ASN A 37 -14.20 -13.46 -2.36
CA ASN A 37 -13.80 -14.86 -2.28
C ASN A 37 -13.88 -15.40 -0.83
N GLY A 38 -14.34 -14.57 0.12
CA GLY A 38 -14.39 -14.92 1.54
C GLY A 38 -13.04 -14.80 2.27
N GLN A 39 -12.00 -14.24 1.62
CA GLN A 39 -10.70 -14.01 2.23
C GLN A 39 -10.78 -12.83 3.19
N ILE A 40 -10.34 -13.03 4.43
CA ILE A 40 -10.24 -11.96 5.43
C ILE A 40 -8.89 -11.24 5.24
N TRP A 41 -8.96 -9.92 5.10
CA TRP A 41 -7.85 -9.01 5.05
C TRP A 41 -7.84 -8.10 6.27
N LEU A 42 -6.68 -7.83 6.80
CA LEU A 42 -6.46 -7.02 8.00
C LEU A 42 -5.41 -5.94 7.72
N GLY A 43 -5.79 -4.70 7.92
CA GLY A 43 -4.87 -3.57 7.93
C GLY A 43 -4.43 -3.26 9.35
N THR A 44 -3.14 -3.19 9.57
CA THR A 44 -2.52 -2.87 10.87
C THR A 44 -1.62 -1.65 10.76
N MET A 45 -1.09 -1.17 11.88
CA MET A 45 -0.06 -0.12 11.87
C MET A 45 1.23 -0.57 11.16
N ASN A 46 1.47 -1.89 11.03
CA ASN A 46 2.68 -2.47 10.47
C ASN A 46 2.40 -3.36 9.24
N GLY A 47 1.44 -2.99 8.41
CA GLY A 47 1.21 -3.62 7.12
C GLY A 47 -0.14 -4.30 6.94
N LEU A 48 -0.30 -4.82 5.73
CA LEU A 48 -1.43 -5.61 5.29
C LEU A 48 -1.20 -7.08 5.65
N GLN A 49 -2.24 -7.74 6.11
CA GLN A 49 -2.22 -9.16 6.44
C GLN A 49 -3.41 -9.89 5.84
N ARG A 50 -3.22 -11.16 5.58
CA ARG A 50 -4.23 -12.09 5.14
C ARG A 50 -4.42 -13.18 6.20
N TYR A 51 -5.66 -13.51 6.52
CA TYR A 51 -5.94 -14.64 7.40
C TYR A 51 -5.81 -15.96 6.64
N ASN A 52 -4.96 -16.84 7.14
CA ASN A 52 -4.82 -18.20 6.62
C ASN A 52 -5.71 -19.15 7.44
N LEU A 53 -6.81 -19.60 6.84
CA LEU A 53 -7.77 -20.48 7.51
C LEU A 53 -7.17 -21.84 7.87
N GLY A 54 -6.30 -22.41 7.01
CA GLY A 54 -5.68 -23.72 7.24
C GLY A 54 -4.67 -23.73 8.38
N LYS A 55 -3.94 -22.63 8.53
CA LYS A 55 -2.95 -22.44 9.62
C LYS A 55 -3.57 -21.75 10.85
N ASP A 56 -4.78 -21.21 10.70
CA ASP A 56 -5.49 -20.44 11.73
C ASP A 56 -4.61 -19.29 12.30
N CYS A 57 -4.00 -18.51 11.41
CA CYS A 57 -3.13 -17.38 11.73
C CYS A 57 -3.20 -16.29 10.68
N PHE A 58 -2.68 -15.10 10.99
CA PHE A 58 -2.48 -14.01 10.04
C PHE A 58 -1.09 -14.11 9.41
N GLU A 59 -1.03 -13.95 8.09
CA GLU A 59 0.21 -13.90 7.29
C GLU A 59 0.42 -12.48 6.77
N VAL A 60 1.63 -11.98 6.89
CA VAL A 60 2.01 -10.65 6.38
C VAL A 60 2.10 -10.69 4.87
N ILE A 61 1.57 -9.65 4.23
CA ILE A 61 1.76 -9.39 2.81
C ILE A 61 2.89 -8.38 2.66
N GLU A 62 3.96 -8.79 2.02
CA GLU A 62 5.10 -7.93 1.74
C GLU A 62 4.73 -6.85 0.73
N LEU A 63 4.69 -5.60 1.19
CA LEU A 63 4.41 -4.43 0.36
C LEU A 63 5.62 -3.49 0.39
N THR A 64 6.12 -3.13 -0.79
CA THR A 64 7.15 -2.09 -0.92
C THR A 64 6.45 -0.73 -1.01
N ILE A 65 6.08 -0.18 0.15
CA ILE A 65 5.34 1.09 0.26
C ILE A 65 6.00 2.03 1.28
N PRO A 66 5.86 3.35 1.12
CA PRO A 66 6.57 4.34 1.94
C PRO A 66 6.09 4.39 3.39
N ASN A 67 4.90 3.88 3.69
CA ASN A 67 4.36 3.83 5.04
C ASN A 67 3.48 2.60 5.22
N GLN A 68 3.82 1.75 6.18
CA GLN A 68 3.14 0.48 6.44
C GLN A 68 1.84 0.62 7.25
N ASN A 69 1.50 1.81 7.76
CA ASN A 69 0.25 2.02 8.50
C ASN A 69 -0.94 1.99 7.54
N ILE A 70 -1.64 0.86 7.49
CA ILE A 70 -2.85 0.70 6.68
C ILE A 70 -4.02 1.32 7.42
N CYS A 71 -4.57 2.40 6.86
CA CYS A 71 -5.66 3.17 7.47
C CYS A 71 -7.05 2.64 7.10
N GLY A 72 -7.19 2.07 5.90
CA GLY A 72 -8.45 1.52 5.43
C GLY A 72 -8.26 0.66 4.18
N ILE A 73 -9.22 -0.22 3.92
CA ILE A 73 -9.19 -1.18 2.83
C ILE A 73 -10.56 -1.23 2.17
N VAL A 74 -10.60 -1.24 0.83
CA VAL A 74 -11.77 -1.64 0.05
C VAL A 74 -11.36 -2.52 -1.12
N GLU A 75 -12.24 -3.42 -1.54
CA GLU A 75 -12.02 -4.28 -2.72
C GLU A 75 -12.78 -3.74 -3.93
N ASP A 76 -12.11 -3.74 -5.08
CA ASP A 76 -12.72 -3.62 -6.39
C ASP A 76 -12.14 -4.65 -7.36
N ARG A 77 -12.95 -5.65 -7.79
CA ARG A 77 -12.57 -6.63 -8.82
C ARG A 77 -11.23 -7.33 -8.56
N HIS A 78 -11.01 -7.90 -7.36
CA HIS A 78 -9.77 -8.52 -6.86
C HIS A 78 -8.61 -7.55 -6.57
N ILE A 79 -8.80 -6.27 -6.77
CA ILE A 79 -7.84 -5.24 -6.41
C ILE A 79 -8.20 -4.72 -5.04
N LEU A 80 -7.24 -4.66 -4.14
CA LEU A 80 -7.38 -3.97 -2.87
C LEU A 80 -6.86 -2.53 -3.02
N TRP A 81 -7.70 -1.59 -2.64
CA TRP A 81 -7.35 -0.20 -2.50
C TRP A 81 -7.12 0.08 -1.03
N LEU A 82 -5.89 0.47 -0.69
CA LEU A 82 -5.45 0.67 0.68
C LEU A 82 -5.14 2.15 0.88
N THR A 83 -5.82 2.78 1.83
CA THR A 83 -5.37 4.08 2.32
C THR A 83 -4.30 3.86 3.38
N THR A 84 -3.24 4.65 3.33
CA THR A 84 -2.11 4.52 4.26
C THR A 84 -1.79 5.85 4.95
N GLY A 85 -0.84 5.82 5.88
CA GLY A 85 -0.28 7.04 6.47
C GLY A 85 0.49 7.91 5.46
N LYS A 86 0.80 7.36 4.26
CA LYS A 86 1.46 8.11 3.18
C LYS A 86 1.11 7.50 1.82
N GLY A 87 0.02 7.99 1.23
CA GLY A 87 -0.44 7.63 -0.11
C GLY A 87 -1.56 6.58 -0.15
N LEU A 88 -2.17 6.48 -1.32
CA LEU A 88 -3.12 5.45 -1.70
C LEU A 88 -2.37 4.34 -2.42
N VAL A 89 -2.63 3.10 -2.03
CA VAL A 89 -1.98 1.92 -2.60
C VAL A 89 -3.00 1.08 -3.35
N ARG A 90 -2.68 0.71 -4.58
CA ARG A 90 -3.36 -0.31 -5.36
C ARG A 90 -2.56 -1.61 -5.25
N TYR A 91 -3.17 -2.63 -4.69
CA TYR A 91 -2.57 -3.95 -4.52
C TYR A 91 -3.40 -5.02 -5.23
N ALA A 92 -2.73 -5.84 -6.04
CA ALA A 92 -3.25 -7.09 -6.57
C ALA A 92 -2.14 -8.14 -6.43
N PRO A 93 -2.46 -9.41 -6.08
CA PRO A 93 -1.45 -10.42 -5.74
C PRO A 93 -0.39 -10.67 -6.83
N ASP A 94 -0.78 -10.59 -8.10
CA ASP A 94 0.06 -10.95 -9.25
C ASP A 94 0.52 -9.74 -10.06
N GLU A 95 0.35 -8.53 -9.50
CA GLU A 95 0.73 -7.28 -10.17
C GLU A 95 1.66 -6.44 -9.29
N PRO A 96 2.51 -5.60 -9.88
CA PRO A 96 3.30 -4.63 -9.13
C PRO A 96 2.41 -3.71 -8.31
N THR A 97 2.76 -3.51 -7.05
CA THR A 97 2.09 -2.55 -6.16
C THR A 97 2.24 -1.14 -6.73
N GLN A 98 1.12 -0.42 -6.85
CA GLN A 98 1.12 0.97 -7.31
C GLN A 98 0.78 1.90 -6.16
N ILE A 99 1.45 3.05 -6.14
CA ILE A 99 1.29 4.04 -5.07
C ILE A 99 0.91 5.37 -5.72
N PHE A 100 -0.12 6.00 -5.20
CA PHE A 100 -0.61 7.30 -5.63
C PHE A 100 -0.44 8.30 -4.51
N MET A 101 0.06 9.47 -4.83
CA MET A 101 0.31 10.56 -3.91
C MET A 101 -0.32 11.87 -4.40
N LYS A 102 -0.13 12.95 -3.66
CA LYS A 102 -0.63 14.27 -4.02
C LYS A 102 -0.20 14.71 -5.42
N ASN A 103 1.03 14.37 -5.83
CA ASN A 103 1.53 14.67 -7.17
C ASN A 103 0.78 13.92 -8.29
N ASP A 104 0.07 12.84 -7.94
CA ASP A 104 -0.77 12.05 -8.86
C ASP A 104 -2.23 12.53 -8.86
N GLY A 105 -2.52 13.65 -8.18
CA GLY A 105 -3.84 14.26 -8.14
C GLY A 105 -4.65 14.00 -6.87
N LEU A 106 -4.08 13.38 -5.84
CA LEU A 106 -4.73 13.26 -4.54
C LEU A 106 -4.74 14.61 -3.81
N GLN A 107 -5.79 14.86 -3.04
CA GLN A 107 -5.92 16.05 -2.21
C GLN A 107 -4.88 16.09 -1.07
N SER A 108 -4.53 14.90 -0.52
CA SER A 108 -3.53 14.73 0.54
C SER A 108 -2.91 13.34 0.45
N ASP A 109 -1.68 13.20 0.95
CA ASP A 109 -1.01 11.90 1.10
C ASP A 109 -1.43 11.17 2.38
N GLN A 110 -2.02 11.87 3.34
CA GLN A 110 -2.42 11.30 4.63
C GLN A 110 -3.92 11.04 4.68
N PHE A 111 -4.27 9.82 5.01
CA PHE A 111 -5.66 9.39 5.12
C PHE A 111 -6.05 9.14 6.57
N LEU A 112 -7.33 9.39 6.87
CA LEU A 112 -7.90 9.10 8.18
C LEU A 112 -8.22 7.61 8.33
N LEU A 113 -8.15 7.11 9.55
CA LEU A 113 -8.49 5.73 9.86
C LEU A 113 -9.95 5.42 9.50
N ASN A 114 -10.19 4.29 8.85
CA ASN A 114 -11.51 3.81 8.43
C ASN A 114 -12.31 4.77 7.54
N SER A 115 -11.64 5.73 6.89
CA SER A 115 -12.27 6.73 6.02
C SER A 115 -12.23 6.35 4.55
N ILE A 116 -12.49 5.11 4.22
CA ILE A 116 -12.59 4.63 2.84
C ILE A 116 -13.86 3.82 2.65
N MET A 117 -14.53 4.03 1.54
CA MET A 117 -15.71 3.24 1.16
C MET A 117 -15.85 3.15 -0.35
N LYS A 118 -16.46 2.08 -0.82
CA LYS A 118 -16.90 1.92 -2.20
C LYS A 118 -18.42 2.06 -2.25
N ALA A 119 -18.90 2.98 -3.05
CA ALA A 119 -20.32 3.21 -3.25
C ALA A 119 -20.91 2.17 -4.24
N LYS A 120 -22.24 2.10 -4.30
CA LYS A 120 -22.96 1.15 -5.17
C LYS A 120 -22.70 1.35 -6.66
N ASP A 121 -22.38 2.57 -7.07
CA ASP A 121 -21.98 2.91 -8.45
C ASP A 121 -20.52 2.51 -8.77
N GLY A 122 -19.79 1.95 -7.80
CA GLY A 122 -18.40 1.54 -7.92
C GLY A 122 -17.38 2.64 -7.66
N LYS A 123 -17.80 3.84 -7.33
CA LYS A 123 -16.92 4.95 -6.97
C LYS A 123 -16.34 4.74 -5.58
N ILE A 124 -15.04 4.97 -5.43
CA ILE A 124 -14.35 4.91 -4.14
C ILE A 124 -14.20 6.31 -3.58
N TYR A 125 -14.54 6.47 -2.31
CA TYR A 125 -14.40 7.71 -1.54
C TYR A 125 -13.40 7.48 -0.41
N MET A 126 -12.52 8.45 -0.16
CA MET A 126 -11.47 8.37 0.87
C MET A 126 -11.33 9.70 1.59
N GLY A 127 -11.43 9.68 2.92
CA GLY A 127 -11.32 10.85 3.76
C GLY A 127 -9.88 11.19 4.13
N THR A 128 -9.60 12.48 4.14
CA THR A 128 -8.36 13.09 4.64
C THR A 128 -8.69 14.18 5.66
N ALA A 129 -7.69 14.73 6.34
CA ALA A 129 -7.91 15.81 7.31
C ALA A 129 -8.54 17.08 6.68
N ASN A 130 -8.29 17.33 5.39
CA ASN A 130 -8.68 18.56 4.69
C ASN A 130 -9.75 18.34 3.60
N GLY A 131 -10.50 17.24 3.68
CA GLY A 131 -11.52 16.92 2.70
C GLY A 131 -11.50 15.44 2.30
N PHE A 132 -11.89 15.13 1.07
CA PHE A 132 -11.93 13.76 0.58
C PHE A 132 -11.53 13.67 -0.88
N ASN A 133 -11.08 12.48 -1.29
CA ASN A 133 -10.88 12.11 -2.68
C ASN A 133 -12.00 11.16 -3.12
N ALA A 134 -12.36 11.23 -4.41
CA ALA A 134 -13.33 10.32 -4.99
C ALA A 134 -12.94 9.99 -6.44
N PHE A 135 -12.93 8.71 -6.79
CA PHE A 135 -12.58 8.26 -8.13
C PHE A 135 -13.27 6.95 -8.50
N HIS A 136 -13.36 6.69 -9.80
CA HIS A 136 -13.74 5.37 -10.29
C HIS A 136 -12.46 4.56 -10.60
N PRO A 137 -12.27 3.36 -10.01
CA PRO A 137 -11.06 2.56 -10.20
C PRO A 137 -10.71 2.29 -11.66
N HIS A 138 -11.71 2.09 -12.52
CA HIS A 138 -11.52 1.83 -13.94
C HIS A 138 -11.02 3.05 -14.75
N GLN A 139 -11.08 4.26 -14.19
CA GLN A 139 -10.61 5.49 -14.82
C GLN A 139 -9.13 5.78 -14.51
N ILE A 140 -8.56 5.08 -13.53
CA ILE A 140 -7.14 5.23 -13.21
C ILE A 140 -6.33 4.55 -14.32
N LYS A 141 -5.66 5.38 -15.12
CA LYS A 141 -4.71 4.92 -16.12
C LYS A 141 -3.36 4.72 -15.44
N THR A 142 -2.83 3.52 -15.47
CA THR A 142 -1.44 3.27 -15.09
C THR A 142 -0.53 3.83 -16.16
N ASN A 143 0.34 4.77 -15.78
CA ASN A 143 1.39 5.22 -16.66
C ASN A 143 2.41 4.07 -16.81
N GLN A 144 2.38 3.39 -17.94
CA GLN A 144 3.36 2.35 -18.28
C GLN A 144 4.65 2.91 -18.86
N THR A 145 4.71 4.23 -19.07
CA THR A 145 5.90 4.87 -19.60
C THR A 145 6.93 5.00 -18.47
N ILE A 146 7.92 4.15 -18.52
CA ILE A 146 9.12 4.32 -17.70
C ILE A 146 9.84 5.54 -18.24
N SER A 147 9.79 6.63 -17.49
CA SER A 147 10.61 7.80 -17.85
C SER A 147 12.09 7.40 -17.75
N PRO A 148 12.87 7.52 -18.82
CA PRO A 148 14.29 7.22 -18.74
C PRO A 148 14.94 8.16 -17.73
N VAL A 149 15.71 7.62 -16.81
CA VAL A 149 16.57 8.42 -15.95
C VAL A 149 17.77 8.84 -16.78
N VAL A 150 17.89 10.14 -17.04
CA VAL A 150 19.03 10.71 -17.76
C VAL A 150 19.88 11.44 -16.74
N ILE A 151 21.15 11.07 -16.65
CA ILE A 151 22.14 11.82 -15.88
C ILE A 151 22.52 13.05 -16.71
N THR A 152 22.09 14.22 -16.27
CA THR A 152 22.34 15.48 -16.97
C THR A 152 23.67 16.12 -16.59
N ASP A 153 24.12 15.89 -15.36
CA ASP A 153 25.34 16.47 -14.82
C ASP A 153 25.98 15.55 -13.79
N ILE A 154 27.30 15.52 -13.77
CA ILE A 154 28.10 14.88 -12.75
C ILE A 154 29.11 15.91 -12.22
N GLU A 155 29.11 16.11 -10.91
CA GLU A 155 30.07 16.96 -10.22
C GLU A 155 30.94 16.14 -9.26
N LEU A 156 32.25 16.38 -9.31
CA LEU A 156 33.20 15.82 -8.36
C LEU A 156 33.94 16.96 -7.65
N PHE A 157 33.83 17.04 -6.34
CA PHE A 157 34.41 18.14 -5.52
C PHE A 157 34.00 19.54 -6.04
N ASN A 158 32.69 19.74 -6.30
CA ASN A 158 32.12 20.98 -6.83
C ASN A 158 32.68 21.41 -8.21
N LYS A 159 33.25 20.49 -8.95
CA LYS A 159 33.69 20.70 -10.34
C LYS A 159 32.88 19.82 -11.26
N ARG A 160 32.24 20.46 -12.24
CA ARG A 160 31.48 19.75 -13.28
C ARG A 160 32.43 18.91 -14.13
N LEU A 161 32.13 17.62 -14.28
CA LEU A 161 32.86 16.73 -15.17
C LEU A 161 32.23 16.74 -16.56
N GLN A 162 33.07 16.69 -17.59
CA GLN A 162 32.62 16.59 -18.97
C GLN A 162 32.75 15.16 -19.50
N VAL A 163 31.98 14.81 -20.52
CA VAL A 163 32.15 13.54 -21.23
C VAL A 163 33.58 13.44 -21.77
N GLY A 164 34.27 12.32 -21.47
CA GLY A 164 35.70 12.15 -21.79
C GLY A 164 36.64 12.40 -20.63
N ASP A 165 36.15 12.83 -19.47
CA ASP A 165 36.99 13.01 -18.27
C ASP A 165 37.48 11.65 -17.76
N GLU A 166 38.82 11.50 -17.60
CA GLU A 166 39.47 10.24 -17.20
C GLU A 166 39.00 9.72 -15.81
N ARG A 167 38.40 10.58 -15.01
CA ARG A 167 37.84 10.25 -13.69
C ARG A 167 36.45 9.59 -13.76
N LEU A 168 35.81 9.59 -14.95
CA LEU A 168 34.53 8.92 -15.16
C LEU A 168 34.73 7.46 -15.56
N PRO A 169 33.91 6.50 -15.03
CA PRO A 169 33.89 5.14 -15.53
C PRO A 169 33.59 5.10 -17.04
N GLN A 170 34.22 4.18 -17.77
CA GLN A 170 34.06 4.05 -19.23
C GLN A 170 32.59 3.95 -19.68
N ALA A 171 31.73 3.33 -18.87
CA ALA A 171 30.30 3.21 -19.16
C ALA A 171 29.55 4.56 -19.20
N ILE A 172 30.10 5.61 -18.58
CA ILE A 172 29.50 6.96 -18.53
C ILE A 172 30.12 7.87 -19.60
N ASN A 173 31.31 7.51 -20.09
CA ASN A 173 32.03 8.27 -21.11
C ASN A 173 31.55 8.05 -22.54
N GLN A 174 30.59 7.13 -22.77
CA GLN A 174 30.00 6.91 -24.09
C GLN A 174 28.71 7.75 -24.17
N SER A 175 28.76 8.84 -24.94
CA SER A 175 27.55 9.53 -25.40
C SER A 175 26.81 8.65 -26.39
N ASN A 176 25.58 8.29 -26.08
CA ASN A 176 24.64 7.81 -27.09
C ASN A 176 24.06 8.99 -27.86
#